data_03f74551bd96ca8969eaa4470d8b27ec
#
_entry.id   03f74551bd96ca8969eaa4470d8b27ec
#
_cell.length_a   1.000
_cell.length_b   1.000
_cell.length_c   1.000
_cell.angle_alpha   90.00
_cell.angle_beta   90.00
_cell.angle_gamma   90.00
#
_symmetry.space_group_name_H-M   'P 1'
#
loop_
_entity.id
_entity.type
_entity.pdbx_description
1 polymer ?
#
loop_
_entity_poly.entity_id
_entity_poly.type
_entity_poly.pdbx_seq_one_letter_code
_entity_poly.pdbx_strand_id
1 'polypeptide(L)'
;MRFLHTSDWHLGRIFHGMHLITDQAAVLEQIMAIALETKVDAIVVAGDIYDRAVPPTEAVSLLDATLQKLILKYRIPVLMIAGNHDNPDRLNFGQALFAENKLFIYGPVSASASPVMLEDKFGPVYFAPLTYCEPLTATELSGTKQTTHDAALKWQIRQFLGQIPTHARKVALSHAFVTGAKETPDSERPLAAGGSSQVDITNFAPFNYTALGHLHACQNCSSTVRYCGSLLKYSFSEVCQKKAVHIVDLDAEGKISVETLPLTAPHELAVVKGDFARLMAESRPELAENYLQVILTDTAPILDAKNKLETVYPHILQLSYEQLVAHGDLDSIRKPSPRQSTTEDLFAEFFRQTTTRSLTDEEKNLLHLALEQLAKERRQL
;
A
#
# COMPACT_ATOMS: atom_id res chain seq x y z
N MET A 1 -8.71 19.97 -19.30
CA MET A 1 -9.10 19.55 -17.92
C MET A 1 -7.84 19.35 -17.10
N ARG A 2 -7.85 19.89 -15.88
CA ARG A 2 -6.77 19.68 -14.91
C ARG A 2 -7.28 18.80 -13.77
N PHE A 3 -6.60 17.71 -13.45
CA PHE A 3 -7.01 16.85 -12.34
C PHE A 3 -5.82 16.36 -11.53
N LEU A 4 -6.06 16.05 -10.24
CA LEU A 4 -5.08 15.46 -9.34
C LEU A 4 -5.24 13.95 -9.34
N HIS A 5 -4.15 13.21 -9.54
CA HIS A 5 -4.08 11.75 -9.43
C HIS A 5 -3.36 11.35 -8.14
N THR A 6 -4.04 10.57 -7.32
CA THR A 6 -3.55 9.93 -6.09
C THR A 6 -4.03 8.48 -6.04
N SER A 7 -3.42 7.64 -5.19
CA SER A 7 -3.81 6.24 -4.99
C SER A 7 -3.27 5.69 -3.67
N ASP A 8 -3.61 4.45 -3.35
CA ASP A 8 -3.01 3.64 -2.29
C ASP A 8 -2.97 4.40 -0.94
N TRP A 9 -4.15 4.89 -0.52
CA TRP A 9 -4.30 5.64 0.72
C TRP A 9 -4.13 4.75 1.95
N HIS A 10 -4.57 3.49 1.87
CA HIS A 10 -4.51 2.50 2.94
C HIS A 10 -4.95 3.05 4.29
N LEU A 11 -6.08 3.78 4.32
CA LEU A 11 -6.57 4.42 5.53
C LEU A 11 -6.78 3.38 6.65
N GLY A 12 -6.25 3.71 7.84
CA GLY A 12 -6.27 2.82 9.00
C GLY A 12 -5.13 1.80 9.03
N ARG A 13 -4.07 2.01 8.24
CA ARG A 13 -2.85 1.18 8.28
C ARG A 13 -2.23 1.20 9.66
N ILE A 14 -1.88 0.01 10.16
CA ILE A 14 -1.07 -0.19 11.36
C ILE A 14 0.30 -0.69 10.90
N PHE A 15 1.35 0.05 11.23
CA PHE A 15 2.73 -0.27 10.85
C PHE A 15 3.57 -0.57 12.09
N HIS A 16 4.01 -1.82 12.27
CA HIS A 16 4.71 -2.29 13.47
C HIS A 16 4.03 -1.90 14.80
N GLY A 17 2.69 -1.94 14.84
CA GLY A 17 1.90 -1.55 16.01
C GLY A 17 1.57 -0.06 16.11
N MET A 18 2.15 0.79 15.27
CA MET A 18 1.85 2.22 15.19
C MET A 18 0.66 2.47 14.27
N HIS A 19 -0.35 3.17 14.77
CA HIS A 19 -1.50 3.61 13.96
C HIS A 19 -1.13 4.86 13.16
N LEU A 20 -1.16 4.78 11.81
CA LEU A 20 -0.74 5.87 10.95
C LEU A 20 -1.84 6.89 10.62
N ILE A 21 -3.01 6.78 11.27
CA ILE A 21 -4.19 7.59 10.91
C ILE A 21 -3.96 9.10 11.02
N THR A 22 -3.16 9.55 12.00
CA THR A 22 -2.81 10.97 12.17
C THR A 22 -1.93 11.48 11.03
N ASP A 23 -0.95 10.68 10.63
CA ASP A 23 -0.05 11.02 9.52
C ASP A 23 -0.80 11.00 8.20
N GLN A 24 -1.69 10.03 8.01
CA GLN A 24 -2.58 9.95 6.85
C GLN A 24 -3.49 11.18 6.76
N ALA A 25 -4.05 11.63 7.89
CA ALA A 25 -4.87 12.84 7.93
C ALA A 25 -4.07 14.09 7.51
N ALA A 26 -2.84 14.25 8.02
CA ALA A 26 -1.98 15.38 7.66
C ALA A 26 -1.62 15.40 6.17
N VAL A 27 -1.34 14.23 5.57
CA VAL A 27 -1.04 14.14 4.13
C VAL A 27 -2.30 14.36 3.28
N LEU A 28 -3.48 13.93 3.71
CA LEU A 28 -4.73 14.25 3.00
C LEU A 28 -5.04 15.76 3.03
N GLU A 29 -4.72 16.47 4.12
CA GLU A 29 -4.82 17.94 4.14
C GLU A 29 -3.84 18.59 3.13
N GLN A 30 -2.62 18.05 2.97
CA GLN A 30 -1.69 18.52 1.93
C GLN A 30 -2.27 18.30 0.53
N ILE A 31 -2.86 17.14 0.25
CA ILE A 31 -3.51 16.85 -1.04
C ILE A 31 -4.64 17.84 -1.32
N MET A 32 -5.46 18.14 -0.32
CA MET A 32 -6.52 19.14 -0.46
C MET A 32 -5.96 20.55 -0.72
N ALA A 33 -4.90 20.93 -0.03
CA ALA A 33 -4.22 22.23 -0.26
C ALA A 33 -3.65 22.30 -1.68
N ILE A 34 -2.94 21.26 -2.14
CA ILE A 34 -2.42 21.16 -3.51
C ILE A 34 -3.56 21.27 -4.54
N ALA A 35 -4.67 20.56 -4.34
CA ALA A 35 -5.82 20.61 -5.25
C ALA A 35 -6.41 22.02 -5.37
N LEU A 36 -6.49 22.75 -4.26
CA LEU A 36 -6.98 24.13 -4.23
C LEU A 36 -6.00 25.13 -4.89
N GLU A 37 -4.72 25.02 -4.56
CA GLU A 37 -3.67 25.90 -5.09
C GLU A 37 -3.51 25.74 -6.60
N THR A 38 -3.53 24.49 -7.07
CA THR A 38 -3.41 24.16 -8.49
C THR A 38 -4.74 24.28 -9.25
N LYS A 39 -5.85 24.52 -8.55
CA LYS A 39 -7.21 24.71 -9.12
C LYS A 39 -7.62 23.56 -10.01
N VAL A 40 -7.55 22.34 -9.49
CA VAL A 40 -7.97 21.16 -10.25
C VAL A 40 -9.48 21.11 -10.47
N ASP A 41 -9.89 20.60 -11.62
CA ASP A 41 -11.29 20.37 -11.97
C ASP A 41 -11.84 19.09 -11.31
N ALA A 42 -10.98 18.15 -10.94
CA ALA A 42 -11.33 16.88 -10.31
C ALA A 42 -10.16 16.23 -9.57
N ILE A 43 -10.46 15.28 -8.68
CA ILE A 43 -9.47 14.36 -8.07
C ILE A 43 -9.82 12.94 -8.47
N VAL A 44 -8.81 12.17 -8.87
CA VAL A 44 -8.94 10.73 -9.16
C VAL A 44 -8.12 9.93 -8.16
N VAL A 45 -8.73 8.88 -7.58
CA VAL A 45 -8.13 8.00 -6.58
C VAL A 45 -8.12 6.58 -7.13
N ALA A 46 -6.94 6.07 -7.47
CA ALA A 46 -6.78 4.82 -8.22
C ALA A 46 -6.69 3.57 -7.32
N GLY A 47 -7.59 3.42 -6.35
CA GLY A 47 -7.76 2.22 -5.54
C GLY A 47 -7.00 2.22 -4.23
N ASP A 48 -7.20 1.14 -3.45
CA ASP A 48 -6.69 0.90 -2.10
C ASP A 48 -6.94 2.09 -1.16
N ILE A 49 -8.24 2.40 -1.03
CA ILE A 49 -8.72 3.48 -0.17
C ILE A 49 -8.50 3.12 1.30
N TYR A 50 -8.86 1.91 1.67
CA TYR A 50 -8.66 1.36 3.01
C TYR A 50 -7.55 0.30 3.03
N ASP A 51 -6.87 0.16 4.18
CA ASP A 51 -5.83 -0.86 4.37
C ASP A 51 -6.37 -2.28 4.36
N ARG A 52 -7.64 -2.47 4.71
CA ARG A 52 -8.29 -3.79 4.81
C ARG A 52 -9.78 -3.72 4.49
N ALA A 53 -10.33 -4.85 4.06
CA ALA A 53 -11.73 -5.02 3.68
C ALA A 53 -12.75 -4.62 4.77
N VAL A 54 -12.37 -4.68 6.05
CA VAL A 54 -13.14 -4.16 7.18
C VAL A 54 -12.31 -3.07 7.86
N PRO A 55 -12.46 -1.80 7.43
CA PRO A 55 -11.68 -0.70 7.96
C PRO A 55 -12.06 -0.39 9.42
N PRO A 56 -11.14 0.11 10.24
CA PRO A 56 -11.45 0.61 11.56
C PRO A 56 -12.27 1.91 11.46
N THR A 57 -13.02 2.22 12.52
CA THR A 57 -13.95 3.35 12.53
C THR A 57 -13.27 4.69 12.26
N GLU A 58 -12.06 4.89 12.78
CA GLU A 58 -11.27 6.10 12.56
C GLU A 58 -10.88 6.30 11.08
N ALA A 59 -10.64 5.22 10.34
CA ALA A 59 -10.38 5.30 8.90
C ALA A 59 -11.62 5.72 8.12
N VAL A 60 -12.78 5.16 8.49
CA VAL A 60 -14.07 5.55 7.88
C VAL A 60 -14.37 7.02 8.17
N SER A 61 -14.17 7.46 9.41
CA SER A 61 -14.37 8.86 9.80
C SER A 61 -13.43 9.83 9.08
N LEU A 62 -12.17 9.43 8.87
CA LEU A 62 -11.20 10.24 8.14
C LEU A 62 -11.59 10.37 6.66
N LEU A 63 -11.98 9.28 6.01
CA LEU A 63 -12.48 9.32 4.63
C LEU A 63 -13.70 10.23 4.51
N ASP A 64 -14.69 10.05 5.38
CA ASP A 64 -15.93 10.84 5.40
C ASP A 64 -15.62 12.34 5.54
N ALA A 65 -14.80 12.73 6.53
CA ALA A 65 -14.41 14.12 6.74
C ALA A 65 -13.66 14.72 5.53
N THR A 66 -12.80 13.92 4.89
CA THR A 66 -12.05 14.34 3.69
C THR A 66 -13.00 14.56 2.52
N LEU A 67 -13.90 13.63 2.26
CA LEU A 67 -14.87 13.72 1.17
C LEU A 67 -15.86 14.88 1.39
N GLN A 68 -16.32 15.08 2.62
CA GLN A 68 -17.17 16.25 2.95
C GLN A 68 -16.47 17.58 2.61
N LYS A 69 -15.18 17.72 2.96
CA LYS A 69 -14.42 18.92 2.60
C LYS A 69 -14.31 19.09 1.08
N LEU A 70 -13.88 18.03 0.37
CA LEU A 70 -13.70 18.09 -1.09
C LEU A 70 -15.02 18.39 -1.81
N ILE A 71 -16.08 17.67 -1.51
CA ILE A 71 -17.35 17.72 -2.24
C ILE A 71 -18.23 18.89 -1.79
N LEU A 72 -18.45 19.04 -0.49
CA LEU A 72 -19.44 20.02 0.01
C LEU A 72 -18.83 21.42 0.18
N LYS A 73 -17.58 21.50 0.68
CA LYS A 73 -16.93 22.79 0.93
C LYS A 73 -16.23 23.33 -0.32
N TYR A 74 -15.38 22.50 -0.96
CA TYR A 74 -14.53 22.95 -2.07
C TYR A 74 -15.16 22.71 -3.44
N ARG A 75 -16.22 21.90 -3.53
CA ARG A 75 -16.94 21.60 -4.77
C ARG A 75 -16.08 20.96 -5.85
N ILE A 76 -15.07 20.21 -5.46
CA ILE A 76 -14.17 19.46 -6.34
C ILE A 76 -14.74 18.04 -6.53
N PRO A 77 -15.10 17.63 -7.75
CA PRO A 77 -15.49 16.26 -8.07
C PRO A 77 -14.43 15.26 -7.69
N VAL A 78 -14.84 14.11 -7.13
CA VAL A 78 -13.94 13.02 -6.78
C VAL A 78 -14.39 11.74 -7.46
N LEU A 79 -13.46 11.08 -8.14
CA LEU A 79 -13.64 9.77 -8.73
C LEU A 79 -12.72 8.78 -8.04
N MET A 80 -13.25 7.69 -7.49
CA MET A 80 -12.45 6.66 -6.85
C MET A 80 -12.91 5.26 -7.24
N ILE A 81 -11.95 4.36 -7.33
CA ILE A 81 -12.18 2.94 -7.61
C ILE A 81 -11.71 2.09 -6.43
N ALA A 82 -12.25 0.88 -6.29
CA ALA A 82 -11.73 -0.09 -5.36
C ALA A 82 -10.42 -0.71 -5.86
N GLY A 83 -9.47 -0.89 -4.93
CA GLY A 83 -8.27 -1.70 -5.13
C GLY A 83 -8.44 -3.12 -4.55
N ASN A 84 -7.32 -3.85 -4.40
CA ASN A 84 -7.35 -5.22 -3.92
C ASN A 84 -7.41 -5.35 -2.38
N HIS A 85 -7.17 -4.28 -1.63
CA HIS A 85 -7.36 -4.23 -0.18
C HIS A 85 -8.79 -3.86 0.22
N ASP A 86 -9.51 -3.14 -0.63
CA ASP A 86 -10.86 -2.68 -0.36
C ASP A 86 -11.88 -3.83 -0.38
N ASN A 87 -12.95 -3.68 0.40
CA ASN A 87 -14.17 -4.44 0.15
C ASN A 87 -15.02 -3.64 -0.84
N PRO A 88 -15.20 -4.12 -2.08
CA PRO A 88 -15.86 -3.36 -3.13
C PRO A 88 -17.32 -3.00 -2.78
N ASP A 89 -18.08 -3.91 -2.17
CA ASP A 89 -19.49 -3.67 -1.84
C ASP A 89 -19.64 -2.64 -0.72
N ARG A 90 -18.75 -2.66 0.30
CA ARG A 90 -18.74 -1.67 1.38
C ARG A 90 -18.40 -0.28 0.86
N LEU A 91 -17.39 -0.20 -0.02
CA LEU A 91 -16.97 1.06 -0.63
C LEU A 91 -18.09 1.64 -1.52
N ASN A 92 -18.86 0.78 -2.20
CA ASN A 92 -19.94 1.17 -3.10
C ASN A 92 -21.23 1.60 -2.40
N PHE A 93 -21.30 1.51 -1.06
CA PHE A 93 -22.52 1.90 -0.33
C PHE A 93 -22.90 3.35 -0.61
N GLY A 94 -24.14 3.56 -1.01
CA GLY A 94 -24.68 4.91 -1.30
C GLY A 94 -24.19 5.54 -2.61
N GLN A 95 -23.46 4.84 -3.45
CA GLN A 95 -22.82 5.36 -4.68
C GLN A 95 -23.77 6.18 -5.57
N ALA A 96 -25.01 5.73 -5.80
CA ALA A 96 -25.95 6.46 -6.62
C ALA A 96 -26.37 7.80 -5.99
N LEU A 97 -26.49 7.87 -4.66
CA LEU A 97 -26.77 9.11 -3.93
C LEU A 97 -25.58 10.07 -3.96
N PHE A 98 -24.39 9.54 -3.87
CA PHE A 98 -23.15 10.34 -3.88
C PHE A 98 -22.88 10.94 -5.27
N ALA A 99 -23.21 10.23 -6.34
CA ALA A 99 -23.02 10.70 -7.71
C ALA A 99 -23.76 12.01 -8.01
N GLU A 100 -24.93 12.26 -7.39
CA GLU A 100 -25.67 13.53 -7.48
C GLU A 100 -24.82 14.74 -6.98
N ASN A 101 -23.88 14.49 -6.08
CA ASN A 101 -22.96 15.50 -5.57
C ASN A 101 -21.57 15.41 -6.22
N LYS A 102 -21.41 14.72 -7.34
CA LYS A 102 -20.13 14.54 -8.05
C LYS A 102 -19.07 13.75 -7.24
N LEU A 103 -19.51 12.88 -6.35
CA LEU A 103 -18.69 11.85 -5.74
C LEU A 103 -19.00 10.51 -6.42
N PHE A 104 -18.06 10.05 -7.25
CA PHE A 104 -18.22 8.84 -8.05
C PHE A 104 -17.36 7.72 -7.46
N ILE A 105 -18.01 6.72 -6.89
CA ILE A 105 -17.33 5.58 -6.27
C ILE A 105 -17.66 4.33 -7.07
N TYR A 106 -16.63 3.62 -7.51
CA TYR A 106 -16.75 2.36 -8.21
C TYR A 106 -16.11 1.25 -7.38
N GLY A 107 -16.93 0.59 -6.59
CA GLY A 107 -16.51 -0.55 -5.76
C GLY A 107 -16.43 -1.83 -6.58
N PRO A 108 -17.54 -2.58 -6.77
CA PRO A 108 -17.53 -3.83 -7.52
C PRO A 108 -17.38 -3.56 -9.03
N VAL A 109 -16.72 -4.50 -9.70
CA VAL A 109 -16.76 -4.53 -11.15
C VAL A 109 -18.18 -4.85 -11.62
N SER A 110 -18.65 -4.21 -12.69
CA SER A 110 -19.99 -4.41 -13.23
C SER A 110 -20.00 -4.35 -14.75
N ALA A 111 -20.74 -5.26 -15.38
CA ALA A 111 -20.97 -5.25 -16.83
C ALA A 111 -21.83 -4.06 -17.29
N SER A 112 -22.56 -3.43 -16.37
CA SER A 112 -23.42 -2.25 -16.64
C SER A 112 -22.78 -0.93 -16.20
N ALA A 113 -21.53 -0.94 -15.75
CA ALA A 113 -20.84 0.28 -15.37
C ALA A 113 -20.72 1.24 -16.56
N SER A 114 -20.92 2.53 -16.30
CA SER A 114 -20.79 3.59 -17.30
C SER A 114 -19.61 4.49 -16.98
N PRO A 115 -18.95 5.07 -17.99
CA PRO A 115 -17.90 6.05 -17.77
C PRO A 115 -18.47 7.31 -17.09
N VAL A 116 -17.67 7.96 -16.27
CA VAL A 116 -18.00 9.29 -15.73
C VAL A 116 -17.64 10.34 -16.75
N MET A 117 -18.58 11.21 -17.08
CA MET A 117 -18.34 12.35 -17.95
C MET A 117 -18.26 13.62 -17.10
N LEU A 118 -17.13 14.32 -17.20
CA LEU A 118 -16.97 15.67 -16.68
C LEU A 118 -16.68 16.63 -17.84
N GLU A 119 -17.08 17.87 -17.70
CA GLU A 119 -16.87 18.89 -18.74
C GLU A 119 -15.89 19.96 -18.28
N ASP A 120 -15.06 20.40 -19.20
CA ASP A 120 -14.25 21.61 -19.06
C ASP A 120 -14.53 22.58 -20.24
N LYS A 121 -13.79 23.68 -20.29
CA LYS A 121 -13.94 24.68 -21.36
C LYS A 121 -13.70 24.14 -22.79
N PHE A 122 -13.15 22.93 -22.93
CA PHE A 122 -12.89 22.27 -24.21
C PHE A 122 -13.87 21.14 -24.52
N GLY A 123 -14.91 20.95 -23.68
CA GLY A 123 -15.94 19.94 -23.83
C GLY A 123 -15.74 18.72 -22.92
N PRO A 124 -16.35 17.57 -23.24
CA PRO A 124 -16.38 16.41 -22.35
C PRO A 124 -15.04 15.68 -22.26
N VAL A 125 -14.76 15.16 -21.06
CA VAL A 125 -13.71 14.19 -20.75
C VAL A 125 -14.36 12.97 -20.11
N TYR A 126 -14.08 11.79 -20.63
CA TYR A 126 -14.64 10.53 -20.15
C TYR A 126 -13.64 9.79 -19.29
N PHE A 127 -14.03 9.47 -18.08
CA PHE A 127 -13.24 8.69 -17.16
C PHE A 127 -13.76 7.25 -17.11
N ALA A 128 -12.90 6.28 -17.41
CA ALA A 128 -13.20 4.85 -17.35
C ALA A 128 -12.66 4.28 -16.01
N PRO A 129 -13.53 3.97 -15.04
CA PRO A 129 -13.17 3.41 -13.75
C PRO A 129 -12.96 1.90 -13.86
N LEU A 130 -11.72 1.47 -14.12
CA LEU A 130 -11.31 0.08 -14.24
C LEU A 130 -10.93 -0.44 -12.83
N THR A 131 -11.94 -0.76 -12.03
CA THR A 131 -11.74 -1.23 -10.65
C THR A 131 -11.03 -2.58 -10.61
N TYR A 132 -10.35 -2.90 -9.51
CA TYR A 132 -9.69 -4.20 -9.33
C TYR A 132 -10.68 -5.34 -9.53
N CYS A 133 -10.28 -6.35 -10.29
CA CYS A 133 -11.14 -7.47 -10.65
C CYS A 133 -10.38 -8.79 -10.71
N GLU A 134 -10.80 -9.75 -9.90
CA GLU A 134 -10.31 -11.12 -10.01
C GLU A 134 -10.77 -11.77 -11.32
N PRO A 135 -9.92 -12.61 -11.96
CA PRO A 135 -10.27 -13.29 -13.20
C PRO A 135 -11.56 -14.14 -13.11
N LEU A 136 -11.83 -14.71 -11.94
CA LEU A 136 -13.06 -15.48 -11.72
C LEU A 136 -14.29 -14.59 -11.80
N THR A 137 -14.29 -13.45 -11.14
CA THR A 137 -15.38 -12.48 -11.16
C THR A 137 -15.64 -11.96 -12.59
N ALA A 138 -14.56 -11.67 -13.33
CA ALA A 138 -14.68 -11.30 -14.74
C ALA A 138 -15.27 -12.42 -15.60
N THR A 139 -14.94 -13.68 -15.31
CA THR A 139 -15.55 -14.87 -15.98
C THR A 139 -17.04 -14.93 -15.74
N GLU A 140 -17.47 -14.78 -14.49
CA GLU A 140 -18.90 -14.82 -14.12
C GLU A 140 -19.70 -13.71 -14.79
N LEU A 141 -19.19 -12.48 -14.77
CA LEU A 141 -19.86 -11.31 -15.32
C LEU A 141 -19.86 -11.28 -16.86
N SER A 142 -18.80 -11.76 -17.50
CA SER A 142 -18.67 -11.76 -18.96
C SER A 142 -19.32 -12.97 -19.63
N GLY A 143 -19.60 -14.05 -18.89
CA GLY A 143 -20.01 -15.33 -19.43
C GLY A 143 -18.92 -16.04 -20.27
N THR A 144 -17.68 -15.54 -20.28
CA THR A 144 -16.55 -16.07 -21.01
C THR A 144 -15.36 -16.26 -20.11
N LYS A 145 -14.64 -17.37 -20.24
CA LYS A 145 -13.51 -17.70 -19.37
C LYS A 145 -12.40 -16.66 -19.45
N GLN A 146 -12.12 -16.00 -18.33
CA GLN A 146 -10.99 -15.09 -18.13
C GLN A 146 -10.00 -15.78 -17.17
N THR A 147 -8.78 -16.03 -17.60
CA THR A 147 -7.81 -16.82 -16.82
C THR A 147 -6.69 -15.97 -16.20
N THR A 148 -6.61 -14.69 -16.55
CA THR A 148 -5.58 -13.77 -16.08
C THR A 148 -6.16 -12.41 -15.76
N HIS A 149 -5.49 -11.64 -14.90
CA HIS A 149 -5.85 -10.23 -14.65
C HIS A 149 -5.82 -9.40 -15.92
N ASP A 150 -4.91 -9.69 -16.84
CA ASP A 150 -4.82 -9.03 -18.16
C ASP A 150 -6.09 -9.24 -19.00
N ALA A 151 -6.61 -10.47 -19.03
CA ALA A 151 -7.85 -10.77 -19.74
C ALA A 151 -9.08 -10.11 -19.09
N ALA A 152 -9.13 -10.09 -17.75
CA ALA A 152 -10.18 -9.41 -16.99
C ALA A 152 -10.17 -7.90 -17.24
N LEU A 153 -9.00 -7.27 -17.24
CA LEU A 153 -8.83 -5.85 -17.54
C LEU A 153 -9.21 -5.53 -18.98
N LYS A 154 -8.78 -6.32 -19.97
CA LYS A 154 -9.17 -6.16 -21.38
C LYS A 154 -10.68 -6.22 -21.56
N TRP A 155 -11.36 -7.09 -20.83
CA TRP A 155 -12.82 -7.16 -20.86
C TRP A 155 -13.45 -5.86 -20.34
N GLN A 156 -13.02 -5.34 -19.18
CA GLN A 156 -13.51 -4.07 -18.63
C GLN A 156 -13.27 -2.90 -19.61
N ILE A 157 -12.05 -2.78 -20.16
CA ILE A 157 -11.71 -1.74 -21.12
C ILE A 157 -12.66 -1.76 -22.32
N ARG A 158 -12.95 -2.93 -22.89
CA ARG A 158 -13.90 -3.04 -24.00
C ARG A 158 -15.30 -2.55 -23.63
N GLN A 159 -15.78 -2.84 -22.40
CA GLN A 159 -17.10 -2.36 -21.94
C GLN A 159 -17.15 -0.82 -21.92
N PHE A 160 -16.14 -0.17 -21.39
CA PHE A 160 -16.11 1.30 -21.34
C PHE A 160 -15.90 1.94 -22.71
N LEU A 161 -14.97 1.42 -23.51
CA LEU A 161 -14.72 1.96 -24.86
C LEU A 161 -15.92 1.85 -25.78
N GLY A 162 -16.77 0.83 -25.60
CA GLY A 162 -18.03 0.69 -26.34
C GLY A 162 -19.06 1.80 -26.04
N GLN A 163 -18.89 2.52 -24.93
CA GLN A 163 -19.79 3.60 -24.49
C GLN A 163 -19.20 5.01 -24.72
N ILE A 164 -17.90 5.11 -25.02
CA ILE A 164 -17.18 6.38 -25.19
C ILE A 164 -17.01 6.69 -26.67
N PRO A 165 -17.32 7.92 -27.14
CA PRO A 165 -17.08 8.30 -28.54
C PRO A 165 -15.60 8.12 -28.93
N THR A 166 -15.36 7.66 -30.15
CA THR A 166 -14.01 7.27 -30.62
C THR A 166 -12.96 8.36 -30.44
N HIS A 167 -13.30 9.61 -30.75
CA HIS A 167 -12.39 10.75 -30.70
C HIS A 167 -12.47 11.56 -29.39
N ALA A 168 -13.21 11.06 -28.39
CA ALA A 168 -13.32 11.75 -27.11
C ALA A 168 -12.00 11.73 -26.33
N ARG A 169 -11.80 12.74 -25.50
CA ARG A 169 -10.74 12.75 -24.48
C ARG A 169 -11.07 11.73 -23.40
N LYS A 170 -10.14 10.78 -23.14
CA LYS A 170 -10.39 9.61 -22.29
C LYS A 170 -9.28 9.43 -21.26
N VAL A 171 -9.68 9.22 -20.03
CA VAL A 171 -8.79 8.92 -18.89
C VAL A 171 -9.20 7.58 -18.30
N ALA A 172 -8.25 6.67 -18.06
CA ALA A 172 -8.51 5.46 -17.30
C ALA A 172 -8.04 5.65 -15.83
N LEU A 173 -8.83 5.12 -14.90
CA LEU A 173 -8.38 4.83 -13.53
C LEU A 173 -8.26 3.32 -13.43
N SER A 174 -7.12 2.80 -12.98
CA SER A 174 -6.96 1.35 -12.85
C SER A 174 -6.11 1.00 -11.63
N HIS A 175 -6.47 -0.09 -10.97
CA HIS A 175 -5.69 -0.64 -9.87
C HIS A 175 -5.12 -1.99 -10.33
N ALA A 176 -3.89 -1.98 -10.83
CA ALA A 176 -3.29 -3.13 -11.50
C ALA A 176 -1.76 -3.07 -11.50
N PHE A 177 -1.12 -4.24 -11.57
CA PHE A 177 0.33 -4.35 -11.76
C PHE A 177 0.67 -4.43 -13.26
N VAL A 178 1.28 -3.38 -13.79
CA VAL A 178 1.65 -3.30 -15.21
C VAL A 178 2.99 -3.93 -15.47
N THR A 179 3.09 -4.73 -16.54
CA THR A 179 4.35 -5.37 -16.98
C THR A 179 5.46 -4.32 -17.18
N GLY A 180 6.60 -4.58 -16.56
CA GLY A 180 7.76 -3.70 -16.61
C GLY A 180 7.82 -2.64 -15.51
N ALA A 181 6.77 -2.46 -14.73
CA ALA A 181 6.83 -1.67 -13.50
C ALA A 181 7.60 -2.42 -12.40
N LYS A 182 8.17 -1.67 -11.46
CA LYS A 182 9.00 -2.21 -10.38
C LYS A 182 8.20 -2.30 -9.08
N GLU A 183 8.08 -3.49 -8.54
CA GLU A 183 7.60 -3.72 -7.17
C GLU A 183 8.64 -3.30 -6.15
N THR A 184 8.18 -2.94 -4.97
CA THR A 184 9.04 -2.69 -3.82
C THR A 184 8.93 -3.90 -2.88
N PRO A 185 10.04 -4.56 -2.53
CA PRO A 185 10.01 -5.72 -1.61
C PRO A 185 9.25 -5.40 -0.32
N ASP A 186 8.41 -6.34 0.14
CA ASP A 186 7.64 -6.26 1.40
C ASP A 186 6.70 -5.05 1.51
N SER A 187 6.36 -4.43 0.39
CA SER A 187 5.50 -3.24 0.33
C SER A 187 4.10 -3.58 -0.16
N GLU A 188 4.01 -4.08 -1.39
CA GLU A 188 2.74 -4.40 -2.02
C GLU A 188 2.29 -5.83 -1.70
N ARG A 189 0.97 -6.03 -1.65
CA ARG A 189 0.39 -7.37 -1.50
C ARG A 189 0.39 -8.09 -2.85
N PRO A 190 0.99 -9.29 -2.98
CA PRO A 190 0.95 -10.05 -4.22
C PRO A 190 -0.50 -10.29 -4.69
N LEU A 191 -0.79 -9.98 -5.96
CA LEU A 191 -2.14 -10.14 -6.55
C LEU A 191 -2.47 -11.59 -6.91
N ALA A 192 -1.48 -12.47 -7.03
CA ALA A 192 -1.72 -13.87 -7.35
C ALA A 192 -0.69 -14.80 -6.70
N ALA A 193 -1.15 -15.94 -6.19
CA ALA A 193 -0.30 -17.05 -5.79
C ALA A 193 -0.01 -17.91 -7.03
N GLY A 194 1.18 -17.79 -7.61
CA GLY A 194 1.67 -18.67 -8.66
C GLY A 194 1.19 -18.42 -10.10
N GLY A 195 0.61 -17.23 -10.38
CA GLY A 195 0.19 -16.81 -11.73
C GLY A 195 0.72 -15.42 -12.11
N SER A 196 0.63 -15.04 -13.39
CA SER A 196 0.94 -13.67 -13.80
C SER A 196 -0.19 -12.74 -13.36
N SER A 197 0.07 -11.93 -12.33
CA SER A 197 -0.81 -10.83 -11.90
C SER A 197 -0.65 -9.59 -12.78
N GLN A 198 0.34 -9.60 -13.67
CA GLN A 198 0.68 -8.46 -14.50
C GLN A 198 -0.28 -8.30 -15.68
N VAL A 199 -0.52 -7.03 -16.00
CA VAL A 199 -1.31 -6.62 -17.17
C VAL A 199 -0.40 -5.92 -18.19
N ASP A 200 -0.68 -6.12 -19.48
CA ASP A 200 0.10 -5.50 -20.56
C ASP A 200 -0.21 -3.99 -20.63
N ILE A 201 0.82 -3.16 -20.61
CA ILE A 201 0.72 -1.70 -20.73
C ILE A 201 -0.01 -1.26 -22.00
N THR A 202 0.07 -2.04 -23.07
CA THR A 202 -0.59 -1.73 -24.35
C THR A 202 -2.11 -1.70 -24.26
N ASN A 203 -2.70 -2.30 -23.24
CA ASN A 203 -4.13 -2.22 -22.96
C ASN A 203 -4.62 -0.78 -22.75
N PHE A 204 -3.75 0.09 -22.27
CA PHE A 204 -4.08 1.48 -21.98
C PHE A 204 -3.85 2.43 -23.17
N ALA A 205 -3.37 1.93 -24.31
CA ALA A 205 -3.15 2.74 -25.53
C ALA A 205 -4.36 3.56 -26.00
N PRO A 206 -5.64 3.13 -25.81
CA PRO A 206 -6.78 3.93 -26.19
C PRO A 206 -7.03 5.18 -25.35
N PHE A 207 -6.39 5.33 -24.19
CA PHE A 207 -6.57 6.43 -23.26
C PHE A 207 -5.50 7.52 -23.40
N ASN A 208 -5.89 8.77 -23.21
CA ASN A 208 -4.97 9.90 -23.19
C ASN A 208 -4.08 9.89 -21.94
N TYR A 209 -4.64 9.42 -20.81
CA TYR A 209 -3.93 9.21 -19.55
C TYR A 209 -4.49 8.01 -18.81
N THR A 210 -3.61 7.31 -18.10
CA THR A 210 -4.00 6.24 -17.18
C THR A 210 -3.43 6.51 -15.80
N ALA A 211 -4.33 6.72 -14.85
CA ALA A 211 -4.03 6.83 -13.44
C ALA A 211 -3.98 5.44 -12.81
N LEU A 212 -2.79 4.98 -12.44
CA LEU A 212 -2.57 3.67 -11.83
C LEU A 212 -2.43 3.76 -10.31
N GLY A 213 -2.96 2.77 -9.60
CA GLY A 213 -2.66 2.40 -8.23
C GLY A 213 -2.17 0.96 -8.14
N HIS A 214 -1.84 0.49 -6.96
CA HIS A 214 -1.29 -0.78 -6.54
C HIS A 214 0.19 -0.73 -6.16
N LEU A 215 1.04 -0.06 -6.95
CA LEU A 215 2.46 0.06 -6.63
C LEU A 215 2.71 1.34 -5.83
N HIS A 216 3.34 1.20 -4.67
CA HIS A 216 3.56 2.29 -3.71
C HIS A 216 4.64 3.27 -4.13
N ALA A 217 5.51 2.90 -5.08
CA ALA A 217 6.51 3.80 -5.64
C ALA A 217 5.91 4.68 -6.75
N CYS A 218 6.11 6.00 -6.66
CA CYS A 218 5.83 6.91 -7.76
C CYS A 218 6.72 6.56 -8.94
N GLN A 219 6.13 6.14 -10.07
CA GLN A 219 6.88 5.73 -11.26
C GLN A 219 6.11 5.90 -12.56
N ASN A 220 6.85 6.16 -13.63
CA ASN A 220 6.31 6.33 -14.97
C ASN A 220 6.52 5.04 -15.78
N CYS A 221 5.44 4.36 -16.16
CA CYS A 221 5.50 3.20 -17.06
C CYS A 221 5.60 3.64 -18.53
N SER A 222 4.97 4.79 -18.86
CA SER A 222 5.12 5.47 -20.14
C SER A 222 4.89 6.97 -19.98
N SER A 223 4.84 7.72 -21.09
CA SER A 223 4.44 9.13 -21.04
C SER A 223 3.02 9.35 -20.53
N THR A 224 2.12 8.38 -20.74
CA THR A 224 0.68 8.47 -20.44
C THR A 224 0.18 7.53 -19.36
N VAL A 225 0.99 6.56 -18.92
CA VAL A 225 0.61 5.53 -17.92
C VAL A 225 1.52 5.66 -16.70
N ARG A 226 0.96 6.02 -15.54
CA ARG A 226 1.76 6.39 -14.36
C ARG A 226 1.14 5.89 -13.06
N TYR A 227 2.03 5.51 -12.13
CA TYR A 227 1.71 5.35 -10.71
C TYR A 227 2.09 6.63 -9.96
N CYS A 228 1.21 7.17 -9.15
CA CYS A 228 1.56 8.25 -8.23
C CYS A 228 2.21 7.72 -6.94
N GLY A 229 1.94 6.47 -6.59
CA GLY A 229 2.38 5.84 -5.36
C GLY A 229 1.44 6.07 -4.18
N SER A 230 1.79 5.52 -3.02
CA SER A 230 1.02 5.63 -1.79
C SER A 230 1.21 6.96 -1.07
N LEU A 231 0.27 7.29 -0.14
CA LEU A 231 0.32 8.52 0.67
C LEU A 231 1.56 8.61 1.54
N LEU A 232 1.87 7.51 2.23
CA LEU A 232 2.97 7.37 3.17
C LEU A 232 3.85 6.20 2.74
N LYS A 233 5.01 6.10 3.34
CA LYS A 233 5.83 4.89 3.27
C LYS A 233 5.23 3.83 4.21
N TYR A 234 4.89 2.68 3.67
CA TYR A 234 4.24 1.59 4.38
C TYR A 234 5.15 0.38 4.63
N SER A 235 6.43 0.50 4.24
CA SER A 235 7.49 -0.48 4.49
C SER A 235 8.84 0.23 4.65
N PHE A 236 9.75 -0.33 5.44
CA PHE A 236 11.12 0.18 5.52
C PHE A 236 11.90 0.02 4.21
N SER A 237 11.46 -0.84 3.29
CA SER A 237 12.00 -0.90 1.93
C SER A 237 11.68 0.35 1.09
N GLU A 238 10.71 1.16 1.52
CA GLU A 238 10.31 2.39 0.86
C GLU A 238 11.07 3.65 1.34
N VAL A 239 12.03 3.52 2.26
CA VAL A 239 12.74 4.67 2.88
C VAL A 239 13.30 5.64 1.85
N CYS A 240 13.83 5.14 0.74
CA CYS A 240 14.40 5.97 -0.34
C CYS A 240 13.34 6.54 -1.30
N GLN A 241 12.07 6.17 -1.18
CA GLN A 241 11.01 6.66 -2.05
C GLN A 241 10.59 8.08 -1.67
N LYS A 242 10.21 8.85 -2.67
CA LYS A 242 9.55 10.15 -2.50
C LYS A 242 8.07 9.97 -2.82
N LYS A 243 7.22 10.21 -1.83
CA LYS A 243 5.77 10.16 -2.02
C LYS A 243 5.29 11.42 -2.72
N ALA A 244 4.32 11.29 -3.61
CA ALA A 244 3.89 12.38 -4.46
C ALA A 244 2.46 12.20 -4.96
N VAL A 245 1.91 13.28 -5.52
CA VAL A 245 0.71 13.26 -6.37
C VAL A 245 1.05 13.78 -7.75
N HIS A 246 0.25 13.45 -8.74
CA HIS A 246 0.37 14.03 -10.08
C HIS A 246 -0.74 15.05 -10.33
N ILE A 247 -0.35 16.22 -10.82
CA ILE A 247 -1.26 17.17 -11.45
C ILE A 247 -1.19 16.95 -12.96
N VAL A 248 -2.32 16.60 -13.54
CA VAL A 248 -2.41 16.23 -14.96
C VAL A 248 -3.24 17.29 -15.68
N ASP A 249 -2.65 17.93 -16.67
CA ASP A 249 -3.34 18.82 -17.61
C ASP A 249 -3.63 18.05 -18.91
N LEU A 250 -4.90 17.99 -19.28
CA LEU A 250 -5.37 17.38 -20.54
C LEU A 250 -5.94 18.52 -21.41
N ASP A 251 -5.27 18.80 -22.54
CA ASP A 251 -5.66 19.87 -23.46
C ASP A 251 -6.87 19.49 -24.36
N ALA A 252 -7.21 20.38 -25.29
CA ALA A 252 -8.33 20.19 -26.22
C ALA A 252 -8.08 19.01 -27.21
N GLU A 253 -6.85 18.82 -27.60
CA GLU A 253 -6.39 17.79 -28.54
C GLU A 253 -6.14 16.43 -27.88
N GLY A 254 -6.31 16.35 -26.54
CA GLY A 254 -6.06 15.12 -25.78
C GLY A 254 -4.58 14.90 -25.42
N LYS A 255 -3.73 15.90 -25.59
CA LYS A 255 -2.33 15.84 -25.13
C LYS A 255 -2.26 16.12 -23.65
N ILE A 256 -1.39 15.39 -22.94
CA ILE A 256 -1.20 15.56 -21.50
C ILE A 256 0.11 16.28 -21.16
N SER A 257 0.06 17.03 -20.04
CA SER A 257 1.23 17.49 -19.30
C SER A 257 1.06 17.04 -17.84
N VAL A 258 2.12 16.55 -17.22
CA VAL A 258 2.07 16.02 -15.84
C VAL A 258 3.15 16.67 -15.00
N GLU A 259 2.72 17.32 -13.93
CA GLU A 259 3.56 17.83 -12.86
C GLU A 259 3.47 16.89 -11.66
N THR A 260 4.62 16.55 -11.06
CA THR A 260 4.68 15.68 -9.87
C THR A 260 5.03 16.53 -8.66
N LEU A 261 4.11 16.59 -7.69
CA LEU A 261 4.26 17.38 -6.48
C LEU A 261 4.51 16.46 -5.29
N PRO A 262 5.57 16.71 -4.49
CA PRO A 262 5.92 15.84 -3.37
C PRO A 262 4.91 15.95 -2.23
N LEU A 263 4.74 14.85 -1.52
CA LEU A 263 4.06 14.77 -0.23
C LEU A 263 5.10 14.61 0.88
N THR A 264 4.87 15.24 2.02
CA THR A 264 5.74 15.18 3.19
C THR A 264 4.97 14.59 4.37
N ALA A 265 5.43 13.47 4.88
CA ALA A 265 4.85 12.88 6.08
C ALA A 265 5.27 13.66 7.34
N PRO A 266 4.42 13.77 8.38
CA PRO A 266 4.84 14.29 9.69
C PRO A 266 5.99 13.46 10.29
N HIS A 267 5.91 12.13 10.15
CA HIS A 267 6.93 11.20 10.59
C HIS A 267 7.45 10.41 9.39
N GLU A 268 8.69 10.67 9.00
CA GLU A 268 9.35 9.93 7.92
C GLU A 268 9.89 8.59 8.42
N LEU A 269 10.06 7.61 7.51
CA LEU A 269 10.76 6.36 7.84
C LEU A 269 12.26 6.53 7.64
N ALA A 270 13.05 6.01 8.58
CA ALA A 270 14.51 5.94 8.44
C ALA A 270 15.08 4.60 8.93
N VAL A 271 16.18 4.18 8.34
CA VAL A 271 16.94 3.00 8.77
C VAL A 271 18.25 3.46 9.37
N VAL A 272 18.50 3.07 10.61
CA VAL A 272 19.74 3.38 11.34
C VAL A 272 20.51 2.09 11.55
N LYS A 273 21.76 2.05 11.13
CA LYS A 273 22.65 0.88 11.26
C LYS A 273 23.92 1.23 12.01
N GLY A 274 24.29 0.43 12.99
CA GLY A 274 25.52 0.60 13.76
C GLY A 274 25.61 -0.33 14.95
N ASP A 275 26.74 -0.30 15.67
CA ASP A 275 26.86 -0.97 16.95
C ASP A 275 26.10 -0.19 18.05
N PHE A 276 25.65 -0.91 19.05
CA PHE A 276 24.80 -0.36 20.11
C PHE A 276 25.47 0.81 20.86
N ALA A 277 26.75 0.68 21.21
CA ALA A 277 27.47 1.69 22.00
C ALA A 277 27.58 3.00 21.20
N ARG A 278 27.88 2.90 19.91
CA ARG A 278 27.91 4.04 18.98
C ARG A 278 26.57 4.71 18.87
N LEU A 279 25.49 3.94 18.62
CA LEU A 279 24.14 4.49 18.47
C LEU A 279 23.65 5.17 19.75
N MET A 280 24.02 4.67 20.93
CA MET A 280 23.72 5.31 22.21
C MET A 280 24.52 6.61 22.43
N ALA A 281 25.73 6.71 21.87
CA ALA A 281 26.57 7.90 22.01
C ALA A 281 26.27 8.99 20.97
N GLU A 282 25.80 8.61 19.78
CA GLU A 282 25.47 9.52 18.69
C GLU A 282 24.02 10.01 18.81
N SER A 283 23.83 11.24 19.30
CA SER A 283 22.54 11.91 19.20
C SER A 283 22.29 12.37 17.74
N ARG A 284 21.15 12.00 17.18
CA ARG A 284 20.73 12.41 15.84
C ARG A 284 19.38 13.12 15.93
N PRO A 285 19.36 14.41 16.33
CA PRO A 285 18.12 15.14 16.55
C PRO A 285 17.23 15.21 15.31
N GLU A 286 17.80 15.13 14.10
CA GLU A 286 17.06 15.08 12.83
C GLU A 286 16.21 13.81 12.66
N LEU A 287 16.46 12.77 13.46
CA LEU A 287 15.71 11.51 13.46
C LEU A 287 14.71 11.41 14.62
N ALA A 288 14.61 12.41 15.49
CA ALA A 288 13.81 12.33 16.71
C ALA A 288 12.33 12.06 16.43
N GLU A 289 11.80 12.64 15.36
CA GLU A 289 10.39 12.49 14.95
C GLU A 289 10.18 11.36 13.92
N ASN A 290 11.25 10.66 13.49
CA ASN A 290 11.14 9.64 12.47
C ASN A 290 10.78 8.27 13.08
N TYR A 291 9.99 7.48 12.36
CA TYR A 291 9.82 6.06 12.66
C TYR A 291 11.03 5.28 12.19
N LEU A 292 11.67 4.54 13.10
CA LEU A 292 12.98 3.96 12.86
C LEU A 292 12.96 2.43 12.80
N GLN A 293 13.68 1.91 11.81
CA GLN A 293 14.25 0.57 11.88
C GLN A 293 15.70 0.68 12.34
N VAL A 294 16.06 0.01 13.44
CA VAL A 294 17.43 -0.08 13.92
C VAL A 294 18.01 -1.45 13.59
N ILE A 295 19.16 -1.46 12.91
CA ILE A 295 19.92 -2.67 12.57
C ILE A 295 21.22 -2.65 13.35
N LEU A 296 21.30 -3.48 14.40
CA LEU A 296 22.51 -3.61 15.20
C LEU A 296 23.55 -4.48 14.48
N THR A 297 24.80 -4.01 14.50
CA THR A 297 25.96 -4.74 13.96
C THR A 297 26.70 -5.55 15.01
N ASP A 298 26.26 -5.50 16.27
CA ASP A 298 26.81 -6.26 17.39
C ASP A 298 26.68 -7.76 17.12
N THR A 299 27.74 -8.49 17.52
CA THR A 299 27.84 -9.95 17.30
C THR A 299 27.05 -10.76 18.31
N ALA A 300 26.68 -10.15 19.45
CA ALA A 300 25.94 -10.80 20.53
C ALA A 300 24.64 -10.00 20.82
N PRO A 301 23.54 -10.66 21.16
CA PRO A 301 22.33 -10.00 21.59
C PRO A 301 22.54 -9.15 22.84
N ILE A 302 22.03 -7.93 22.84
CA ILE A 302 22.13 -6.99 23.96
C ILE A 302 20.82 -7.02 24.73
N LEU A 303 20.92 -7.26 26.03
CA LEU A 303 19.77 -7.28 26.91
C LEU A 303 19.05 -5.93 26.90
N ASP A 304 17.74 -5.95 26.58
CA ASP A 304 16.88 -4.78 26.59
C ASP A 304 17.35 -3.64 25.65
N ALA A 305 17.93 -4.01 24.51
CA ALA A 305 18.51 -3.07 23.56
C ALA A 305 17.51 -2.02 23.08
N LYS A 306 16.28 -2.43 22.76
CA LYS A 306 15.24 -1.53 22.23
C LYS A 306 14.90 -0.44 23.25
N ASN A 307 14.53 -0.77 24.48
CA ASN A 307 14.16 0.21 25.51
C ASN A 307 15.30 1.17 25.83
N LYS A 308 16.55 0.68 25.82
CA LYS A 308 17.72 1.54 26.04
C LYS A 308 17.89 2.53 24.86
N LEU A 309 17.78 2.07 23.63
CA LEU A 309 17.89 2.93 22.45
C LEU A 309 16.70 3.92 22.33
N GLU A 310 15.53 3.57 22.82
CA GLU A 310 14.35 4.48 22.84
C GLU A 310 14.59 5.73 23.71
N THR A 311 15.56 5.73 24.61
CA THR A 311 15.98 6.95 25.33
C THR A 311 16.66 7.98 24.42
N VAL A 312 17.21 7.55 23.28
CA VAL A 312 17.90 8.40 22.28
C VAL A 312 17.06 8.54 21.01
N TYR A 313 16.34 7.49 20.64
CA TYR A 313 15.50 7.40 19.44
C TYR A 313 14.07 6.99 19.83
N PRO A 314 13.16 7.94 20.10
CA PRO A 314 11.87 7.65 20.74
C PRO A 314 10.95 6.72 19.95
N HIS A 315 11.10 6.67 18.63
CA HIS A 315 10.14 6.00 17.72
C HIS A 315 10.76 4.78 17.01
N ILE A 316 11.42 3.89 17.75
CA ILE A 316 11.96 2.63 17.18
C ILE A 316 10.80 1.66 16.99
N LEU A 317 10.38 1.44 15.74
CA LEU A 317 9.35 0.48 15.38
C LEU A 317 9.91 -0.94 15.27
N GLN A 318 11.11 -1.08 14.69
CA GLN A 318 11.76 -2.38 14.50
C GLN A 318 13.22 -2.34 14.93
N LEU A 319 13.66 -3.39 15.62
CA LEU A 319 15.07 -3.64 15.94
C LEU A 319 15.47 -5.03 15.46
N SER A 320 16.56 -5.12 14.74
CA SER A 320 17.13 -6.36 14.22
C SER A 320 18.65 -6.38 14.36
N TYR A 321 19.24 -7.57 14.21
CA TYR A 321 20.70 -7.75 14.21
C TYR A 321 21.15 -8.19 12.81
N GLU A 322 22.16 -7.54 12.26
CA GLU A 322 22.65 -7.81 10.90
C GLU A 322 23.05 -9.27 10.69
N GLN A 323 23.77 -9.86 11.66
CA GLN A 323 24.23 -11.24 11.57
C GLN A 323 23.07 -12.26 11.61
N LEU A 324 21.99 -11.97 12.31
CA LEU A 324 20.80 -12.82 12.34
C LEU A 324 20.00 -12.74 11.03
N VAL A 325 19.99 -11.58 10.38
CA VAL A 325 19.35 -11.38 9.09
C VAL A 325 20.14 -12.04 7.95
N ALA A 326 21.49 -11.97 8.01
CA ALA A 326 22.36 -12.57 6.98
C ALA A 326 22.34 -14.12 6.98
N HIS A 327 21.93 -14.75 8.09
CA HIS A 327 21.79 -16.20 8.20
C HIS A 327 20.34 -16.71 8.07
N GLY A 328 19.40 -15.82 7.86
CA GLY A 328 17.96 -16.14 7.85
C GLY A 328 17.36 -16.26 6.48
N ASP A 329 17.57 -17.39 5.82
CA ASP A 329 16.56 -17.98 4.97
C ASP A 329 15.44 -18.49 5.89
N LEU A 330 14.62 -17.56 6.44
CA LEU A 330 13.47 -17.90 7.31
C LEU A 330 12.40 -18.71 6.56
N ASP A 331 12.43 -18.72 5.23
CA ASP A 331 11.55 -19.53 4.38
C ASP A 331 12.01 -20.99 4.24
N SER A 332 13.23 -21.33 4.64
CA SER A 332 13.73 -22.71 4.62
C SER A 332 13.41 -23.52 5.88
N ILE A 333 12.71 -22.96 6.85
CA ILE A 333 12.20 -23.72 7.99
C ILE A 333 11.09 -24.65 7.48
N ARG A 334 11.49 -25.81 6.96
CA ARG A 334 10.60 -26.98 6.88
C ARG A 334 10.04 -27.18 8.29
N LYS A 335 8.79 -26.79 8.51
CA LYS A 335 8.06 -27.04 9.74
C LYS A 335 8.23 -28.54 10.06
N PRO A 336 8.91 -28.93 11.16
CA PRO A 336 8.81 -30.30 11.63
C PRO A 336 7.33 -30.55 11.86
N SER A 337 6.84 -31.71 11.43
CA SER A 337 5.42 -32.02 11.61
C SER A 337 5.11 -31.94 13.11
N PRO A 338 4.06 -31.20 13.55
CA PRO A 338 3.84 -30.86 14.97
C PRO A 338 3.56 -32.04 15.89
N ARG A 339 3.62 -33.26 15.39
CA ARG A 339 3.18 -34.48 16.11
C ARG A 339 4.28 -35.34 16.76
N GLN A 340 5.59 -34.99 16.63
CA GLN A 340 6.67 -35.84 17.15
C GLN A 340 7.86 -35.07 17.78
N SER A 341 7.87 -33.76 17.86
CA SER A 341 8.99 -33.02 18.45
C SER A 341 8.68 -32.57 19.88
N THR A 342 9.58 -32.77 20.82
CA THR A 342 9.48 -32.24 22.17
C THR A 342 9.78 -30.72 22.19
N THR A 343 9.37 -30.00 23.25
CA THR A 343 9.70 -28.58 23.42
C THR A 343 11.24 -28.36 23.46
N GLU A 344 11.96 -29.32 24.00
CA GLU A 344 13.45 -29.34 24.02
C GLU A 344 14.02 -29.43 22.61
N ASP A 345 13.47 -30.32 21.77
CA ASP A 345 13.91 -30.49 20.38
C ASP A 345 13.67 -29.21 19.56
N LEU A 346 12.50 -28.59 19.75
CA LEU A 346 12.14 -27.33 19.08
C LEU A 346 13.07 -26.19 19.51
N PHE A 347 13.39 -26.09 20.79
CA PHE A 347 14.31 -25.07 21.30
C PHE A 347 15.76 -25.33 20.82
N ALA A 348 16.22 -26.58 20.82
CA ALA A 348 17.55 -26.94 20.36
C ALA A 348 17.71 -26.62 18.86
N GLU A 349 16.68 -26.88 18.05
CA GLU A 349 16.69 -26.54 16.63
C GLU A 349 16.66 -25.01 16.42
N PHE A 350 15.81 -24.29 17.13
CA PHE A 350 15.78 -22.81 17.11
C PHE A 350 17.16 -22.23 17.51
N PHE A 351 17.76 -22.74 18.57
CA PHE A 351 19.09 -22.31 19.03
C PHE A 351 20.15 -22.57 17.97
N ARG A 352 20.13 -23.76 17.34
CA ARG A 352 21.06 -24.10 16.26
C ARG A 352 20.92 -23.18 15.05
N GLN A 353 19.69 -22.82 14.70
CA GLN A 353 19.39 -21.93 13.58
C GLN A 353 19.82 -20.49 13.86
N THR A 354 19.66 -20.01 15.11
CA THR A 354 19.97 -18.64 15.47
C THR A 354 21.44 -18.39 15.80
N THR A 355 22.17 -19.44 16.31
CA THR A 355 23.57 -19.29 16.76
C THR A 355 24.57 -20.05 15.91
N THR A 356 24.11 -20.81 14.89
CA THR A 356 24.94 -21.68 14.03
C THR A 356 25.72 -22.77 14.77
N ARG A 357 25.48 -22.97 16.07
CA ARG A 357 26.06 -24.03 16.91
C ARG A 357 24.97 -24.83 17.62
N SER A 358 25.28 -26.04 18.00
CA SER A 358 24.40 -26.86 18.84
C SER A 358 24.58 -26.48 20.33
N LEU A 359 23.52 -26.70 21.14
CA LEU A 359 23.58 -26.60 22.58
C LEU A 359 24.65 -27.52 23.15
N THR A 360 25.45 -27.03 24.08
CA THR A 360 26.33 -27.86 24.90
C THR A 360 25.52 -28.72 25.87
N ASP A 361 26.14 -29.74 26.45
CA ASP A 361 25.44 -30.60 27.41
C ASP A 361 25.04 -29.85 28.69
N GLU A 362 25.80 -28.84 29.10
CA GLU A 362 25.43 -27.95 30.22
C GLU A 362 24.18 -27.08 29.86
N GLU A 363 24.14 -26.55 28.66
CA GLU A 363 23.00 -25.75 28.18
C GLU A 363 21.73 -26.59 28.01
N LYS A 364 21.84 -27.87 27.58
CA LYS A 364 20.71 -28.81 27.52
C LYS A 364 20.16 -29.13 28.91
N ASN A 365 21.08 -29.33 29.91
CA ASN A 365 20.66 -29.58 31.28
C ASN A 365 19.94 -28.36 31.90
N LEU A 366 20.45 -27.15 31.64
CA LEU A 366 19.78 -25.91 32.05
C LEU A 366 18.38 -25.76 31.42
N LEU A 367 18.25 -26.03 30.13
CA LEU A 367 16.98 -26.01 29.44
C LEU A 367 15.99 -27.02 30.05
N HIS A 368 16.44 -28.24 30.31
CA HIS A 368 15.62 -29.28 30.92
C HIS A 368 15.11 -28.86 32.30
N LEU A 369 15.94 -28.34 33.16
CA LEU A 369 15.56 -27.84 34.48
C LEU A 369 14.57 -26.67 34.41
N ALA A 370 14.74 -25.73 33.47
CA ALA A 370 13.83 -24.63 33.26
C ALA A 370 12.44 -25.10 32.81
N LEU A 371 12.38 -26.08 31.88
CA LEU A 371 11.12 -26.65 31.43
C LEU A 371 10.40 -27.47 32.52
N GLU A 372 11.14 -28.20 33.37
CA GLU A 372 10.58 -28.88 34.54
C GLU A 372 9.99 -27.89 35.56
N GLN A 373 10.66 -26.78 35.79
CA GLN A 373 10.17 -25.73 36.71
C GLN A 373 8.88 -25.11 36.19
N LEU A 374 8.84 -24.73 34.90
CA LEU A 374 7.63 -24.23 34.24
C LEU A 374 6.46 -25.23 34.30
N ALA A 375 6.75 -26.52 34.13
CA ALA A 375 5.74 -27.57 34.21
C ALA A 375 5.20 -27.74 35.66
N LYS A 376 6.02 -27.53 36.68
CA LYS A 376 5.61 -27.52 38.10
C LYS A 376 4.71 -26.33 38.42
N GLU A 377 5.10 -25.14 37.96
CA GLU A 377 4.33 -23.91 38.18
C GLU A 377 2.93 -23.98 37.50
N ARG A 378 2.85 -24.52 36.27
CA ARG A 378 1.56 -24.73 35.56
C ARG A 378 0.63 -25.76 36.19
N ARG A 379 1.14 -26.65 37.07
CA ARG A 379 0.31 -27.62 37.82
C ARG A 379 -0.20 -27.07 39.15
N GLN A 380 0.25 -25.89 39.56
CA GLN A 380 -0.16 -25.23 40.79
C GLN A 380 -1.16 -24.06 40.55
N LEU A 381 -1.45 -23.78 39.28
CA LEU A 381 -2.54 -22.89 38.80
C LEU A 381 -3.72 -23.70 38.29
#